data_27f2d67835f69c62fa419c4f5123ebd8
#
_entry.id   27f2d67835f69c62fa419c4f5123ebd8
#
_cell.length_a   1.000
_cell.length_b   1.000
_cell.length_c   1.000
_cell.angle_alpha   90.00
_cell.angle_beta   90.00
_cell.angle_gamma   90.00
#
_symmetry.space_group_name_H-M   'P 1'
#
loop_
_entity.id
_entity.type
_entity.pdbx_description
1 polymer ?
#
loop_
_entity_poly.entity_id
_entity_poly.type
_entity_poly.pdbx_seq_one_letter_code
_entity_poly.pdbx_strand_id
1 'polypeptide(L)'
;MKTSYEEIVKSSYIGRAENPVSMNEILKKAEAEALPKAASQAGKILFIAVDVQQDFIEGGALCVFGATADIHRMTHFIYENADKISHIALSLDTHTPYQIFHP
;
A
#
# COMPACT_ATOMS: atom_id res chain seq x y z
N MET A 1 -11.45 -9.00 9.57
CA MET A 1 -12.14 -7.77 9.14
C MET A 1 -13.47 -8.11 8.50
N LYS A 2 -14.44 -7.21 8.58
CA LYS A 2 -15.77 -7.40 7.97
C LYS A 2 -15.73 -7.35 6.45
N THR A 3 -14.86 -6.51 5.89
CA THR A 3 -14.66 -6.39 4.44
C THR A 3 -13.59 -7.39 4.00
N SER A 4 -13.84 -8.12 2.92
CA SER A 4 -12.86 -9.09 2.41
C SER A 4 -11.67 -8.38 1.75
N TYR A 5 -10.55 -9.09 1.68
CA TYR A 5 -9.35 -8.56 1.02
C TYR A 5 -9.63 -8.18 -0.44
N GLU A 6 -10.34 -9.03 -1.16
CA GLU A 6 -10.63 -8.85 -2.59
C GLU A 6 -11.57 -7.68 -2.87
N GLU A 7 -12.36 -7.27 -1.88
CA GLU A 7 -13.21 -6.07 -2.01
C GLU A 7 -12.39 -4.79 -1.97
N ILE A 8 -11.24 -4.80 -1.29
CA ILE A 8 -10.37 -3.64 -1.14
C ILE A 8 -9.25 -3.65 -2.17
N VAL A 9 -8.58 -4.79 -2.31
CA VAL A 9 -7.41 -4.93 -3.17
C VAL A 9 -7.76 -5.72 -4.42
N LYS A 10 -7.74 -5.06 -5.55
CA LYS A 10 -7.90 -5.69 -6.86
C LYS A 10 -6.51 -6.06 -7.38
N SER A 11 -6.10 -7.31 -7.16
CA SER A 11 -4.74 -7.77 -7.43
C SER A 11 -4.26 -7.50 -8.85
N SER A 12 -5.16 -7.60 -9.84
CA SER A 12 -4.83 -7.33 -11.24
C SER A 12 -4.55 -5.86 -11.53
N TYR A 13 -4.89 -4.96 -10.62
CA TYR A 13 -4.66 -3.52 -10.76
C TYR A 13 -3.46 -3.01 -9.96
N ILE A 14 -2.77 -3.87 -9.24
CA ILE A 14 -1.53 -3.48 -8.54
C ILE A 14 -0.52 -3.00 -9.58
N GLY A 15 -0.01 -1.79 -9.38
CA GLY A 15 0.93 -1.18 -10.31
C GLY A 15 0.30 -0.44 -11.48
N ARG A 16 -1.01 -0.38 -11.56
CA ARG A 16 -1.72 0.40 -12.59
C ARG A 16 -2.15 1.76 -12.03
N ALA A 17 -2.21 2.75 -12.91
CA ALA A 17 -2.71 4.09 -12.56
C ALA A 17 -4.20 4.07 -12.25
N GLU A 18 -4.94 3.15 -12.86
CA GLU A 18 -6.38 3.02 -12.70
C GLU A 18 -6.72 2.00 -11.61
N ASN A 19 -7.76 2.28 -10.85
CA ASN A 19 -8.30 1.36 -9.87
C ASN A 19 -9.83 1.40 -9.94
N PRO A 20 -10.52 0.24 -10.08
CA PRO A 20 -11.99 0.21 -10.15
C PRO A 20 -12.64 0.58 -8.82
N VAL A 21 -11.91 0.52 -7.70
CA VAL A 21 -12.43 0.90 -6.39
C VAL A 21 -12.05 2.35 -6.11
N SER A 22 -13.04 3.21 -5.93
CA SER A 22 -12.80 4.63 -5.66
C SER A 22 -12.29 4.84 -4.23
N MET A 23 -11.59 5.96 -4.00
CA MET A 23 -11.13 6.35 -2.66
C MET A 23 -12.32 6.48 -1.70
N ASN A 24 -13.44 7.04 -2.16
CA ASN A 24 -14.62 7.21 -1.32
C ASN A 24 -15.22 5.87 -0.88
N GLU A 25 -15.22 4.87 -1.75
CA GLU A 25 -15.67 3.52 -1.40
C GLU A 25 -14.78 2.90 -0.33
N ILE A 26 -13.47 3.05 -0.48
CA ILE A 26 -12.50 2.54 0.50
C ILE A 26 -12.69 3.22 1.85
N LEU A 27 -12.87 4.54 1.87
CA LEU A 27 -13.10 5.28 3.10
C LEU A 27 -14.38 4.86 3.81
N LYS A 28 -15.47 4.65 3.08
CA LYS A 28 -16.73 4.15 3.66
C LYS A 28 -16.57 2.78 4.28
N LYS A 29 -15.85 1.89 3.61
CA LYS A 29 -15.57 0.55 4.13
C LYS A 29 -14.69 0.60 5.36
N ALA A 30 -13.68 1.48 5.37
CA ALA A 30 -12.81 1.69 6.53
C ALA A 30 -13.59 2.19 7.76
N GLU A 31 -14.50 3.13 7.58
CA GLU A 31 -15.36 3.60 8.66
C GLU A 31 -16.26 2.49 9.22
N ALA A 32 -16.81 1.65 8.34
CA ALA A 32 -17.67 0.52 8.73
C ALA A 32 -16.91 -0.57 9.48
N GLU A 33 -15.61 -0.69 9.29
CA GLU A 33 -14.76 -1.66 10.01
C GLU A 33 -14.64 -1.35 11.50
N ALA A 34 -14.70 -0.08 11.88
CA ALA A 34 -14.56 0.38 13.26
C ALA A 34 -13.30 -0.18 13.94
N LEU A 35 -12.17 -0.13 13.25
CA LEU A 35 -10.90 -0.60 13.79
C LEU A 35 -10.48 0.22 15.02
N PRO A 36 -9.71 -0.38 15.96
CA PRO A 36 -9.23 0.34 17.13
C PRO A 36 -8.43 1.59 16.75
N LYS A 37 -8.68 2.68 17.43
CA LYS A 37 -7.87 3.89 17.24
C LYS A 37 -6.45 3.67 17.74
N ALA A 38 -5.47 4.25 17.06
CA ALA A 38 -4.06 4.14 17.46
C ALA A 38 -3.83 4.52 18.93
N ALA A 39 -4.50 5.56 19.41
CA ALA A 39 -4.38 6.02 20.79
C ALA A 39 -4.83 4.99 21.84
N SER A 40 -5.75 4.08 21.48
CA SER A 40 -6.29 3.06 22.40
C SER A 40 -5.53 1.74 22.36
N GLN A 41 -4.57 1.57 21.45
CA GLN A 41 -3.81 0.34 21.33
C GLN A 41 -2.72 0.25 22.40
N ALA A 42 -2.63 -0.90 23.06
CA ALA A 42 -1.63 -1.13 24.11
C ALA A 42 -0.21 -1.20 23.53
N GLY A 43 -0.03 -1.85 22.39
CA GLY A 43 1.23 -1.87 21.64
C GLY A 43 1.14 -0.92 20.45
N LYS A 44 2.19 -0.12 20.24
CA LYS A 44 2.27 0.79 19.10
C LYS A 44 3.13 0.18 18.03
N ILE A 45 2.54 -0.06 16.83
CA ILE A 45 3.26 -0.59 15.68
C ILE A 45 3.19 0.44 14.56
N LEU A 46 4.35 0.86 14.07
CA LEU A 46 4.51 1.67 12.89
C LEU A 46 4.93 0.76 11.73
N PHE A 47 4.12 0.70 10.70
CA PHE A 47 4.48 0.02 9.45
C PHE A 47 5.03 1.05 8.47
N ILE A 48 6.25 0.82 7.99
CA ILE A 48 6.91 1.72 7.04
C ILE A 48 7.03 1.00 5.70
N ALA A 49 6.41 1.56 4.66
CA ALA A 49 6.54 1.08 3.28
C ALA A 49 7.49 2.02 2.53
N VAL A 50 8.68 1.50 2.21
CA VAL A 50 9.75 2.29 1.60
C VAL A 50 9.70 2.13 0.08
N ASP A 51 9.57 3.24 -0.63
CA ASP A 51 9.64 3.31 -2.11
C ASP A 51 8.64 2.38 -2.81
N VAL A 52 7.47 2.15 -2.21
CA VAL A 52 6.39 1.38 -2.85
C VAL A 52 5.68 2.31 -3.82
N GLN A 53 6.24 2.44 -5.00
CA GLN A 53 5.77 3.34 -6.03
C GLN A 53 5.90 2.72 -7.42
N GLN A 54 5.16 3.26 -8.37
CA GLN A 54 5.06 2.72 -9.72
C GLN A 54 6.41 2.62 -10.44
N ASP A 55 7.35 3.52 -10.16
CA ASP A 55 8.68 3.53 -10.78
C ASP A 55 9.47 2.23 -10.54
N PHE A 56 9.26 1.57 -9.42
CA PHE A 56 10.05 0.41 -8.98
C PHE A 56 9.36 -0.93 -9.19
N ILE A 57 8.15 -0.94 -9.70
CA ILE A 57 7.42 -2.17 -10.00
C ILE A 57 7.45 -2.46 -11.49
N GLU A 58 7.00 -3.64 -11.89
CA GLU A 58 6.97 -4.05 -13.29
C GLU A 58 6.24 -3.00 -14.15
N GLY A 59 6.87 -2.62 -15.26
CA GLY A 59 6.38 -1.54 -16.14
C GLY A 59 6.85 -0.15 -15.76
N GLY A 60 7.48 0.04 -14.60
CA GLY A 60 8.06 1.30 -14.19
C GLY A 60 9.46 1.55 -14.75
N ALA A 61 9.93 2.78 -14.64
CA ALA A 61 11.22 3.20 -15.21
C ALA A 61 12.44 2.51 -14.58
N LEU A 62 12.36 2.15 -13.30
CA LEU A 62 13.43 1.49 -12.55
C LEU A 62 12.90 0.20 -11.91
N CYS A 63 12.23 -0.63 -12.70
CA CYS A 63 11.50 -1.77 -12.17
C CYS A 63 12.40 -2.83 -11.52
N VAL A 64 11.86 -3.44 -10.46
CA VAL A 64 12.43 -4.61 -9.79
C VAL A 64 11.52 -5.80 -10.10
N PHE A 65 12.08 -6.86 -10.67
CA PHE A 65 11.32 -8.06 -10.96
C PHE A 65 10.76 -8.68 -9.67
N GLY A 66 9.49 -9.07 -9.72
CA GLY A 66 8.81 -9.64 -8.57
C GLY A 66 8.23 -8.60 -7.61
N ALA A 67 8.41 -7.31 -7.87
CA ALA A 67 7.92 -6.24 -6.99
C ALA A 67 6.40 -6.26 -6.84
N THR A 68 5.65 -6.51 -7.91
CA THR A 68 4.19 -6.60 -7.86
C THR A 68 3.72 -7.73 -6.93
N ALA A 69 4.38 -8.88 -6.97
CA ALA A 69 4.09 -9.98 -6.05
C ALA A 69 4.43 -9.63 -4.60
N ASP A 70 5.50 -8.88 -4.39
CA ASP A 70 5.87 -8.40 -3.05
C ASP A 70 4.84 -7.39 -2.51
N ILE A 71 4.34 -6.50 -3.34
CA ILE A 71 3.27 -5.57 -2.97
C ILE A 71 2.00 -6.34 -2.60
N HIS A 72 1.67 -7.38 -3.34
CA HIS A 72 0.52 -8.22 -3.02
C HIS A 72 0.69 -8.87 -1.64
N ARG A 73 1.86 -9.40 -1.33
CA ARG A 73 2.17 -9.95 0.01
C ARG A 73 2.11 -8.89 1.10
N MET A 74 2.63 -7.70 0.83
CA MET A 74 2.59 -6.57 1.75
C MET A 74 1.16 -6.14 2.07
N THR A 75 0.32 -5.97 1.06
CA THR A 75 -1.08 -5.58 1.26
C THR A 75 -1.87 -6.63 2.02
N HIS A 76 -1.59 -7.91 1.78
CA HIS A 76 -2.16 -9.00 2.55
C HIS A 76 -1.76 -8.94 4.03
N PHE A 77 -0.48 -8.72 4.29
CA PHE A 77 0.04 -8.58 5.64
C PHE A 77 -0.63 -7.42 6.38
N ILE A 78 -0.74 -6.26 5.73
CA ILE A 78 -1.41 -5.10 6.32
C ILE A 78 -2.88 -5.42 6.60
N TYR A 79 -3.56 -6.05 5.67
CA TYR A 79 -4.96 -6.42 5.83
C TYR A 79 -5.17 -7.37 7.03
N GLU A 80 -4.36 -8.40 7.15
CA GLU A 80 -4.47 -9.39 8.23
C GLU A 80 -4.13 -8.82 9.60
N ASN A 81 -3.32 -7.75 9.65
CA ASN A 81 -2.85 -7.13 10.88
C ASN A 81 -3.36 -5.70 11.08
N ALA A 82 -4.40 -5.30 10.36
CA ALA A 82 -4.90 -3.93 10.39
C ALA A 82 -5.31 -3.47 11.78
N ASP A 83 -5.82 -4.38 12.61
CA ASP A 83 -6.21 -4.11 13.99
C ASP A 83 -5.01 -3.91 14.93
N LYS A 84 -3.82 -4.31 14.53
CA LYS A 84 -2.58 -4.22 15.32
C LYS A 84 -1.66 -3.09 14.88
N ILE A 85 -1.78 -2.65 13.63
CA ILE A 85 -0.97 -1.58 13.07
C ILE A 85 -1.55 -0.24 13.48
N SER A 86 -0.76 0.57 14.18
CA SER A 86 -1.20 1.87 14.69
C SER A 86 -1.06 2.98 13.65
N HIS A 87 0.03 2.96 12.90
CA HIS A 87 0.35 3.97 11.89
C HIS A 87 1.02 3.33 10.69
N ILE A 88 0.80 3.92 9.53
CA ILE A 88 1.48 3.54 8.28
C ILE A 88 2.17 4.78 7.75
N ALA A 89 3.47 4.67 7.48
CA ALA A 89 4.25 5.70 6.84
C ALA A 89 4.71 5.20 5.47
N LEU A 90 4.64 6.06 4.48
CA LEU A 90 5.06 5.76 3.11
C LEU A 90 6.21 6.68 2.73
N SER A 91 7.22 6.14 2.07
CA SER A 91 8.27 6.96 1.46
C SER A 91 8.20 6.84 -0.06
N LEU A 92 8.49 7.93 -0.73
CA LEU A 92 8.58 8.00 -2.19
C LEU A 92 9.90 8.66 -2.56
N ASP A 93 10.51 8.17 -3.62
CA ASP A 93 11.69 8.77 -4.21
C ASP A 93 11.31 9.51 -5.49
N THR A 94 11.96 10.64 -5.74
CA THR A 94 11.73 11.45 -6.93
C THR A 94 12.96 11.44 -7.81
N HIS A 95 12.79 11.09 -9.08
CA HIS A 95 13.88 11.02 -10.06
C HIS A 95 13.78 12.17 -11.06
N THR A 96 14.95 12.67 -11.47
CA THR A 96 15.05 13.65 -12.54
C THR A 96 16.03 13.14 -13.60
N PRO A 97 15.97 13.68 -14.85
CA PRO A 97 16.91 13.30 -15.90
C PRO A 97 18.38 13.58 -15.58
N TYR A 98 18.64 14.43 -14.58
CA TYR A 98 19.99 14.85 -14.21
C TYR A 98 20.59 14.06 -13.04
N GLN A 99 19.94 12.98 -12.62
CA GLN A 99 20.49 12.09 -11.61
C GLN A 99 21.50 11.12 -12.20
N ILE A 100 22.11 10.28 -11.34
CA ILE A 100 23.22 9.38 -11.73
C ILE A 100 22.91 8.43 -12.88
N PHE A 101 21.65 8.11 -13.10
CA PHE A 101 21.20 7.25 -14.20
C PHE A 101 21.13 8.00 -15.54
N HIS A 102 21.30 9.32 -15.52
CA HIS A 102 21.28 10.20 -16.69
C HIS A 102 22.45 11.17 -16.54
N PRO A 103 23.59 10.86 -17.17
CA PRO A 103 24.74 11.73 -17.12
C PRO A 103 24.51 13.07 -17.80
#